data_4adf2e298f84e6045c254b6e67214d81
#
_entry.id   4adf2e298f84e6045c254b6e67214d81
#
_cell.length_a   1.000
_cell.length_b   1.000
_cell.length_c   1.000
_cell.angle_alpha   90.00
_cell.angle_beta   90.00
_cell.angle_gamma   90.00
#
_symmetry.space_group_name_H-M   'P 1'
#
loop_
_entity.id
_entity.type
_entity.pdbx_description
1 polymer ?
#
loop_
_entity_poly.entity_id
_entity_poly.type
_entity_poly.pdbx_seq_one_letter_code
_entity_poly.pdbx_strand_id
1 'polypeptide(L)'
;MSQWTHVNASFRLDSIGEIPDEKIIAIFGECVDYKGMSNIEYDENYEVKDKEKYLPIGSEGSLEMNIWHNPDKSCMASTTVSVFGDLRDYGSFDEIKKWFNKCCDSFFVRQAICQVEVEGAGIKIFQNN
;
A
#
# COMPACT_ATOMS: atom_id res chain seq x y z
N MET A 1 -0.29 -26.21 -2.06
CA MET A 1 0.75 -25.39 -1.40
C MET A 1 0.39 -23.93 -1.50
N SER A 2 0.54 -23.22 -0.41
CA SER A 2 0.26 -21.78 -0.41
C SER A 2 1.41 -21.01 -1.03
N GLN A 3 1.09 -19.97 -1.77
CA GLN A 3 2.07 -19.03 -2.30
C GLN A 3 1.90 -17.69 -1.59
N TRP A 4 2.98 -17.15 -1.06
CA TRP A 4 2.97 -15.86 -0.37
C TRP A 4 3.65 -14.79 -1.22
N THR A 5 3.07 -13.61 -1.18
CA THR A 5 3.63 -12.40 -1.79
C THR A 5 4.03 -11.46 -0.67
N HIS A 6 5.30 -11.10 -0.64
CA HIS A 6 5.88 -10.22 0.37
C HIS A 6 6.06 -8.83 -0.22
N VAL A 7 5.47 -7.83 0.41
CA VAL A 7 5.49 -6.44 -0.07
C VAL A 7 6.24 -5.57 0.93
N ASN A 8 7.13 -4.73 0.43
CA ASN A 8 7.84 -3.74 1.24
C ASN A 8 8.00 -2.47 0.41
N ALA A 9 7.28 -1.43 0.79
CA ALA A 9 7.25 -0.18 0.04
C ALA A 9 7.49 1.02 0.96
N SER A 10 8.13 2.04 0.41
CA SER A 10 8.38 3.29 1.11
C SER A 10 8.18 4.46 0.13
N PHE A 11 7.43 5.48 0.56
CA PHE A 11 7.13 6.66 -0.24
C PHE A 11 7.50 7.91 0.56
N ARG A 12 8.25 8.79 -0.06
CA ARG A 12 8.60 10.10 0.52
C ARG A 12 7.81 11.17 -0.21
N LEU A 13 6.87 11.79 0.50
CA LEU A 13 5.95 12.78 -0.04
C LEU A 13 6.35 14.17 0.45
N ASP A 14 6.45 15.12 -0.46
CA ASP A 14 6.69 16.53 -0.13
C ASP A 14 5.41 17.31 -0.37
N SER A 15 5.16 18.32 0.47
CA SER A 15 3.96 19.15 0.35
C SER A 15 4.15 20.50 1.01
N ILE A 16 3.34 21.47 0.57
CA ILE A 16 3.21 22.75 1.26
C ILE A 16 2.16 22.56 2.35
N GLY A 17 2.61 22.41 3.59
CA GLY A 17 1.75 22.04 4.69
C GLY A 17 1.59 20.52 4.81
N GLU A 18 1.32 20.07 6.02
CA GLU A 18 1.22 18.64 6.31
C GLU A 18 0.01 18.00 5.63
N ILE A 19 0.23 16.86 5.00
CA ILE A 19 -0.86 16.09 4.37
C ILE A 19 -1.65 15.37 5.47
N PRO A 20 -2.98 15.55 5.54
CA PRO A 20 -3.78 14.79 6.52
C PRO A 20 -3.69 13.29 6.27
N ASP A 21 -3.67 12.51 7.36
CA ASP A 21 -3.61 11.04 7.27
C ASP A 21 -4.79 10.48 6.46
N GLU A 22 -5.98 11.06 6.61
CA GLU A 22 -7.18 10.62 5.91
C GLU A 22 -7.02 10.71 4.39
N LYS A 23 -6.32 11.72 3.90
CA LYS A 23 -6.06 11.88 2.47
C LYS A 23 -5.12 10.81 1.95
N ILE A 24 -4.12 10.46 2.74
CA ILE A 24 -3.17 9.39 2.42
C ILE A 24 -3.89 8.04 2.40
N ILE A 25 -4.68 7.77 3.42
CA ILE A 25 -5.45 6.53 3.52
C ILE A 25 -6.45 6.40 2.38
N ALA A 26 -7.09 7.50 1.98
CA ALA A 26 -8.05 7.49 0.87
C ALA A 26 -7.43 7.07 -0.47
N ILE A 27 -6.15 7.37 -0.67
CA ILE A 27 -5.44 7.03 -1.92
C ILE A 27 -4.73 5.68 -1.80
N PHE A 28 -3.98 5.46 -0.71
CA PHE A 28 -3.20 4.23 -0.53
C PHE A 28 -4.11 3.03 -0.24
N GLY A 29 -5.13 3.25 0.58
CA GLY A 29 -6.08 2.22 1.00
C GLY A 29 -6.08 2.03 2.52
N GLU A 30 -7.18 1.49 3.02
CA GLU A 30 -7.32 1.16 4.43
C GLU A 30 -6.67 -0.19 4.71
N CYS A 31 -6.10 -0.33 5.91
CA CYS A 31 -5.62 -1.63 6.38
C CYS A 31 -6.79 -2.57 6.65
N VAL A 32 -6.60 -3.83 6.32
CA VAL A 32 -7.60 -4.87 6.56
C VAL A 32 -7.28 -5.58 7.86
N ASP A 33 -8.24 -5.62 8.78
CA ASP A 33 -8.09 -6.38 10.01
C ASP A 33 -8.46 -7.85 9.74
N TYR A 34 -7.45 -8.67 9.64
CA TYR A 34 -7.63 -10.09 9.35
C TYR A 34 -8.19 -10.91 10.50
N LYS A 35 -8.08 -10.43 11.72
CA LYS A 35 -8.58 -11.19 12.88
C LYS A 35 -10.08 -11.34 12.87
N GLY A 36 -10.78 -10.36 12.36
CA GLY A 36 -12.23 -10.42 12.27
C GLY A 36 -12.76 -10.20 10.87
N MET A 37 -11.95 -9.69 9.98
CA MET A 37 -12.36 -9.24 8.65
C MET A 37 -13.64 -8.38 8.70
N SER A 38 -13.84 -7.70 9.83
CA SER A 38 -15.07 -7.02 10.14
C SER A 38 -15.26 -5.73 9.36
N ASN A 39 -14.17 -5.20 8.79
CA ASN A 39 -14.21 -3.99 7.98
C ASN A 39 -14.37 -4.25 6.49
N ILE A 40 -14.45 -5.53 6.08
CA ILE A 40 -14.61 -5.89 4.67
C ILE A 40 -16.05 -6.31 4.41
N GLU A 41 -16.63 -5.73 3.35
CA GLU A 41 -17.94 -6.14 2.86
C GLU A 41 -17.76 -6.97 1.60
N TYR A 42 -18.58 -8.00 1.45
CA TYR A 42 -18.59 -8.87 0.28
C TYR A 42 -19.90 -8.67 -0.51
N ASP A 43 -19.80 -8.81 -1.83
CA ASP A 43 -20.96 -8.78 -2.69
C ASP A 43 -21.63 -10.18 -2.75
N GLU A 44 -22.68 -10.31 -3.58
CA GLU A 44 -23.40 -11.56 -3.73
C GLU A 44 -22.58 -12.69 -4.35
N ASN A 45 -21.47 -12.37 -5.01
CA ASN A 45 -20.54 -13.33 -5.60
C ASN A 45 -19.35 -13.63 -4.67
N TYR A 46 -19.43 -13.21 -3.40
CA TYR A 46 -18.36 -13.35 -2.40
C TYR A 46 -17.06 -12.64 -2.78
N GLU A 47 -17.15 -11.61 -3.61
CA GLU A 47 -16.03 -10.73 -3.92
C GLU A 47 -16.07 -9.49 -3.04
N VAL A 48 -14.89 -8.93 -2.74
CA VAL A 48 -14.77 -7.74 -1.88
C VAL A 48 -15.38 -6.55 -2.59
N LYS A 49 -16.34 -5.89 -1.93
CA LYS A 49 -16.93 -4.64 -2.43
C LYS A 49 -15.93 -3.49 -2.23
N ASP A 50 -15.89 -2.57 -3.18
CA ASP A 50 -15.05 -1.37 -3.12
C ASP A 50 -13.60 -1.74 -2.83
N LYS A 51 -13.08 -2.70 -3.60
CA LYS A 51 -11.72 -3.23 -3.41
C LYS A 51 -10.65 -2.15 -3.38
N GLU A 52 -10.85 -1.06 -4.12
CA GLU A 52 -9.93 0.07 -4.18
C GLU A 52 -9.83 0.85 -2.86
N LYS A 53 -10.81 0.68 -1.98
CA LYS A 53 -10.82 1.32 -0.66
C LYS A 53 -9.72 0.76 0.25
N TYR A 54 -9.24 -0.44 -0.03
CA TYR A 54 -8.30 -1.15 0.82
C TYR A 54 -6.92 -1.24 0.17
N LEU A 55 -5.89 -1.40 1.02
CA LEU A 55 -4.60 -1.87 0.55
C LEU A 55 -4.78 -3.23 -0.15
N PRO A 56 -3.86 -3.63 -1.04
CA PRO A 56 -3.98 -4.93 -1.71
C PRO A 56 -4.29 -6.06 -0.75
N ILE A 57 -5.21 -6.96 -1.14
CA ILE A 57 -5.74 -8.02 -0.28
C ILE A 57 -5.48 -9.38 -0.90
N GLY A 58 -4.91 -10.31 -0.12
CA GLY A 58 -4.82 -11.72 -0.49
C GLY A 58 -5.93 -12.55 0.15
N SER A 59 -5.85 -13.87 0.02
CA SER A 59 -6.80 -14.78 0.68
C SER A 59 -6.58 -14.81 2.20
N GLU A 60 -5.35 -14.61 2.63
CA GLU A 60 -4.94 -14.43 4.02
C GLU A 60 -3.81 -13.42 4.06
N GLY A 61 -3.49 -12.95 5.26
CA GLY A 61 -2.47 -11.93 5.45
C GLY A 61 -2.99 -10.55 5.15
N SER A 62 -2.23 -9.56 5.50
CA SER A 62 -2.60 -8.16 5.29
C SER A 62 -1.36 -7.30 5.14
N LEU A 63 -1.56 -6.12 4.56
CA LEU A 63 -0.52 -5.09 4.54
C LEU A 63 -0.78 -4.12 5.67
N GLU A 64 0.30 -3.69 6.29
CA GLU A 64 0.30 -2.65 7.32
C GLU A 64 0.78 -1.36 6.67
N MET A 65 0.26 -0.23 7.16
CA MET A 65 0.70 1.08 6.71
C MET A 65 1.09 1.94 7.91
N ASN A 66 2.25 2.57 7.82
CA ASN A 66 2.74 3.50 8.83
C ASN A 66 2.99 4.85 8.17
N ILE A 67 2.37 5.90 8.70
CA ILE A 67 2.51 7.27 8.22
C ILE A 67 3.33 8.05 9.22
N TRP A 68 4.47 8.58 8.77
CA TRP A 68 5.35 9.37 9.61
C TRP A 68 5.47 10.78 9.05
N HIS A 69 5.07 11.76 9.84
CA HIS A 69 5.22 13.17 9.50
C HIS A 69 6.51 13.69 10.10
N ASN A 70 7.41 14.17 9.23
CA ASN A 70 8.67 14.74 9.71
C ASN A 70 8.37 15.99 10.56
N PRO A 71 8.87 16.06 11.80
CA PRO A 71 8.63 17.23 12.63
C PRO A 71 9.37 18.48 12.15
N ASP A 72 10.41 18.33 11.34
CA ASP A 72 11.12 19.47 10.74
C ASP A 72 10.35 19.99 9.53
N LYS A 73 9.75 21.17 9.67
CA LYS A 73 8.89 21.79 8.66
C LYS A 73 9.42 23.17 8.26
N SER A 74 10.74 23.31 8.10
CA SER A 74 11.35 24.62 7.85
C SER A 74 10.93 25.25 6.53
N CYS A 75 10.76 24.45 5.46
CA CYS A 75 10.38 24.94 4.13
C CYS A 75 9.16 24.22 3.59
N MET A 76 9.23 22.89 3.58
CA MET A 76 8.14 22.03 3.11
C MET A 76 7.91 20.93 4.11
N ALA A 77 6.67 20.48 4.20
CA ALA A 77 6.34 19.30 4.97
C ALA A 77 6.78 18.06 4.21
N SER A 78 7.35 17.09 4.93
CA SER A 78 7.77 15.81 4.39
C SER A 78 7.05 14.71 5.16
N THR A 79 6.49 13.76 4.44
CA THR A 79 5.78 12.63 5.02
C THR A 79 6.33 11.35 4.43
N THR A 80 6.66 10.38 5.27
CA THR A 80 7.08 9.05 4.82
C THR A 80 5.96 8.06 5.08
N VAL A 81 5.55 7.36 4.04
CA VAL A 81 4.54 6.30 4.14
C VAL A 81 5.23 4.97 3.88
N SER A 82 5.15 4.06 4.84
CA SER A 82 5.68 2.71 4.70
C SER A 82 4.52 1.72 4.61
N VAL A 83 4.58 0.81 3.64
CA VAL A 83 3.59 -0.24 3.47
C VAL A 83 4.32 -1.56 3.36
N PHE A 84 3.95 -2.53 4.18
CA PHE A 84 4.64 -3.82 4.21
C PHE A 84 3.69 -4.91 4.69
N GLY A 85 4.01 -6.12 4.33
CA GLY A 85 3.26 -7.28 4.80
C GLY A 85 3.31 -8.43 3.83
N ASP A 86 2.50 -9.43 4.11
CA ASP A 86 2.47 -10.69 3.39
C ASP A 86 1.04 -11.01 2.97
N LEU A 87 0.88 -11.40 1.70
CA LEU A 87 -0.43 -11.74 1.14
C LEU A 87 -0.39 -13.17 0.62
N ARG A 88 -1.31 -14.00 1.09
CA ARG A 88 -1.40 -15.39 0.64
C ARG A 88 -2.16 -15.48 -0.66
N ASP A 89 -1.67 -16.30 -1.58
CA ASP A 89 -2.30 -16.62 -2.87
C ASP A 89 -2.62 -15.38 -3.71
N TYR A 90 -1.82 -14.32 -3.56
CA TYR A 90 -2.00 -13.09 -4.33
C TYR A 90 -1.38 -13.19 -5.73
N GLY A 91 -0.09 -13.54 -5.79
CA GLY A 91 0.61 -13.95 -7.01
C GLY A 91 0.73 -12.94 -8.15
N SER A 92 0.44 -11.64 -7.92
CA SER A 92 0.40 -10.66 -9.01
C SER A 92 1.33 -9.48 -8.77
N PHE A 93 2.38 -9.38 -9.61
CA PHE A 93 3.22 -8.18 -9.65
C PHE A 93 2.47 -6.98 -10.23
N ASP A 94 1.63 -7.20 -11.24
CA ASP A 94 0.98 -6.12 -11.99
C ASP A 94 -0.02 -5.34 -11.14
N GLU A 95 -0.74 -6.00 -10.26
CA GLU A 95 -1.69 -5.33 -9.36
C GLU A 95 -0.96 -4.45 -8.34
N ILE A 96 0.15 -4.94 -7.80
CA ILE A 96 0.98 -4.14 -6.88
C ILE A 96 1.57 -2.95 -7.64
N LYS A 97 2.04 -3.14 -8.87
CA LYS A 97 2.58 -2.06 -9.68
C LYS A 97 1.53 -0.98 -9.96
N LYS A 98 0.30 -1.38 -10.29
CA LYS A 98 -0.80 -0.43 -10.50
C LYS A 98 -1.10 0.38 -9.24
N TRP A 99 -1.16 -0.30 -8.11
CA TRP A 99 -1.35 0.36 -6.82
C TRP A 99 -0.22 1.34 -6.52
N PHE A 100 1.03 0.91 -6.72
CA PHE A 100 2.22 1.75 -6.51
C PHE A 100 2.17 3.01 -7.38
N ASN A 101 1.86 2.84 -8.67
CA ASN A 101 1.76 3.96 -9.61
C ASN A 101 0.63 4.92 -9.23
N LYS A 102 -0.50 4.41 -8.82
CA LYS A 102 -1.62 5.23 -8.34
C LYS A 102 -1.20 6.09 -7.16
N CYS A 103 -0.50 5.51 -6.19
CA CYS A 103 0.00 6.25 -5.04
C CYS A 103 1.00 7.33 -5.45
N CYS A 104 1.92 7.01 -6.35
CA CYS A 104 2.92 7.96 -6.82
C CYS A 104 2.29 9.11 -7.62
N ASP A 105 1.27 8.83 -8.40
CA ASP A 105 0.63 9.84 -9.26
C ASP A 105 -0.27 10.80 -8.48
N SER A 106 -0.69 10.42 -7.28
CA SER A 106 -1.67 11.19 -6.49
C SER A 106 -1.02 12.22 -5.57
N PHE A 107 0.29 12.17 -5.39
CA PHE A 107 1.03 13.06 -4.51
C PHE A 107 2.31 13.55 -5.19
N PHE A 108 2.91 14.59 -4.63
CA PHE A 108 4.25 15.00 -5.03
C PHE A 108 5.25 14.06 -4.36
N VAL A 109 5.69 13.08 -5.11
CA VAL A 109 6.60 12.04 -4.61
C VAL A 109 8.04 12.43 -4.90
N ARG A 110 8.81 12.59 -3.84
CA ARG A 110 10.24 12.83 -3.97
C ARG A 110 11.00 11.57 -4.34
N GLN A 111 10.61 10.46 -3.72
CA GLN A 111 11.23 9.17 -3.93
C GLN A 111 10.27 8.08 -3.46
N ALA A 112 10.14 7.03 -4.23
CA ALA A 112 9.38 5.86 -3.82
C ALA A 112 10.02 4.59 -4.33
N ILE A 113 9.91 3.53 -3.54
CA ILE A 113 10.40 2.20 -3.88
C ILE A 113 9.41 1.17 -3.36
N CYS A 114 9.18 0.13 -4.15
CA CYS A 114 8.36 -1.00 -3.76
C CYS A 114 9.04 -2.29 -4.18
N GLN A 115 9.34 -3.14 -3.20
CA GLN A 115 9.89 -4.45 -3.45
C GLN A 115 8.78 -5.48 -3.28
N VAL A 116 8.60 -6.33 -4.27
CA VAL A 116 7.61 -7.40 -4.25
C VAL A 116 8.30 -8.72 -4.53
N GLU A 117 8.17 -9.65 -3.60
CA GLU A 117 8.63 -11.02 -3.79
C GLU A 117 7.42 -11.94 -3.86
N VAL A 118 7.27 -12.65 -4.97
CA VAL A 118 6.28 -13.72 -5.11
C VAL A 118 7.02 -15.04 -5.02
N GLU A 119 6.71 -15.82 -3.99
CA GLU A 119 7.37 -17.10 -3.75
C GLU A 119 7.22 -18.00 -4.98
N GLY A 120 8.35 -18.49 -5.49
CA GLY A 120 8.39 -19.31 -6.69
C GLY A 120 8.46 -18.51 -8.00
N ALA A 121 8.26 -17.19 -7.98
CA ALA A 121 8.28 -16.36 -9.20
C ALA A 121 9.33 -15.25 -9.16
N GLY A 122 9.99 -15.02 -8.02
CA GLY A 122 11.10 -14.08 -7.90
C GLY A 122 10.71 -12.73 -7.31
N ILE A 123 11.62 -11.77 -7.47
CA ILE A 123 11.51 -10.44 -6.87
C ILE A 123 11.48 -9.40 -7.99
N LYS A 124 10.59 -8.42 -7.86
CA LYS A 124 10.59 -7.21 -8.70
C LYS A 124 10.65 -5.97 -7.82
N ILE A 125 11.30 -4.94 -8.34
CA ILE A 125 11.42 -3.65 -7.65
C ILE A 125 10.87 -2.57 -8.57
N PHE A 126 9.93 -1.78 -8.04
CA PHE A 126 9.38 -0.61 -8.72
C PHE A 126 9.92 0.64 -8.05
N GLN A 127 10.28 1.65 -8.82
CA GLN A 127 10.87 2.89 -8.31
C GLN A 127 10.24 4.09 -8.97
N ASN A 128 10.19 5.19 -8.22
CA ASN A 128 9.80 6.51 -8.70
C ASN A 128 10.68 7.56 -8.00
N ASN A 129 11.38 8.35 -8.77
CA ASN A 129 12.24 9.42 -8.27
C ASN A 129 11.79 10.75 -8.87
#